data_b6f3f8e006a44d87ff55964f736afa33
#
_entry.id   b6f3f8e006a44d87ff55964f736afa33
#
_cell.length_a   1.000
_cell.length_b   1.000
_cell.length_c   1.000
_cell.angle_alpha   90.00
_cell.angle_beta   90.00
_cell.angle_gamma   90.00
#
_symmetry.space_group_name_H-M   'P 1'
#
loop_
_entity.id
_entity.type
_entity.pdbx_description
1 polymer ?
#
loop_
_entity_poly.entity_id
_entity_poly.type
_entity_poly.pdbx_seq_one_letter_code
_entity_poly.pdbx_strand_id
1 'polypeptide(L)'
;IMAFYGKTWPIGLAPGMGINAFVAFGVCAGMGYTPQEALGAVLVAGVLFLIISLTPIRAWLINSIPKSLKLGIGAGIGLFLAIIGLQIMEVVVDNPVTLVQLGNLGDPLVLLGCATFIAIIVLDKMNVKGNIIIGILVFSIIAWATGLAKFNGIASAPPPMTYLFEFDLSAAMTAGMSTVIFTLLFIDFFDTAGTLTSVANVAGKVGKDGKVQDINKAMLSDSVSTVAGAMMGTTTVTSYVESGAGVKAGGKTGMTSLVIGLLFLACIFFAPLATSLPKQIDGAALLF
;
A
#
# COMPACT_ATOMS: atom_id res chain seq x y z
N ILE A 1 8.16 -2.26 14.62
CA ILE A 1 7.00 -2.57 15.51
C ILE A 1 6.58 -4.02 15.29
N MET A 2 6.16 -4.44 14.09
CA MET A 2 5.73 -5.82 13.80
C MET A 2 6.78 -6.87 14.16
N ALA A 3 8.07 -6.63 13.88
CA ALA A 3 9.15 -7.54 14.22
C ALA A 3 9.28 -7.81 15.73
N PHE A 4 9.08 -6.80 16.56
CA PHE A 4 9.27 -6.89 18.02
C PHE A 4 8.00 -7.32 18.75
N TYR A 5 6.85 -6.75 18.42
CA TYR A 5 5.59 -7.03 19.08
C TYR A 5 4.81 -8.16 18.40
N GLY A 6 4.74 -8.14 17.08
CA GLY A 6 4.08 -9.18 16.27
C GLY A 6 4.84 -10.50 16.19
N LYS A 7 6.07 -10.58 16.64
CA LYS A 7 7.09 -11.67 16.68
C LYS A 7 6.88 -12.86 15.73
N THR A 8 5.68 -13.40 15.68
CA THR A 8 5.31 -14.58 14.88
C THR A 8 4.75 -14.22 13.50
N TRP A 9 4.65 -12.92 13.17
CA TRP A 9 4.05 -12.45 11.93
C TRP A 9 5.10 -11.95 10.94
N PRO A 10 5.26 -12.63 9.80
CA PRO A 10 6.22 -12.25 8.75
C PRO A 10 5.61 -11.24 7.78
N ILE A 11 5.15 -10.08 8.28
CA ILE A 11 4.43 -9.07 7.50
C ILE A 11 5.17 -7.75 7.51
N GLY A 12 5.37 -7.18 6.33
CA GLY A 12 5.82 -5.81 6.14
C GLY A 12 4.68 -4.83 6.41
N LEU A 13 5.01 -3.74 7.08
CA LEU A 13 4.14 -2.60 7.32
C LEU A 13 4.68 -1.40 6.56
N ALA A 14 3.83 -0.76 5.78
CA ALA A 14 4.16 0.46 5.05
C ALA A 14 2.89 1.28 4.78
N PRO A 15 3.00 2.55 4.34
CA PRO A 15 1.84 3.34 3.97
C PRO A 15 1.02 2.67 2.87
N GLY A 16 -0.29 2.55 3.06
CA GLY A 16 -1.19 1.91 2.10
C GLY A 16 -1.26 2.69 0.79
N MET A 17 -0.92 2.07 -0.34
CA MET A 17 -0.87 2.77 -1.65
C MET A 17 -2.22 3.37 -2.05
N GLY A 18 -3.32 2.61 -1.88
CA GLY A 18 -4.66 3.09 -2.16
C GLY A 18 -5.08 4.23 -1.22
N ILE A 19 -4.69 4.16 0.05
CA ILE A 19 -4.97 5.20 1.03
C ILE A 19 -4.15 6.46 0.75
N ASN A 20 -2.89 6.31 0.31
CA ASN A 20 -2.07 7.43 -0.16
C ASN A 20 -2.77 8.19 -1.30
N ALA A 21 -3.29 7.45 -2.30
CA ALA A 21 -4.03 8.04 -3.42
C ALA A 21 -5.32 8.72 -2.94
N PHE A 22 -6.07 8.11 -2.03
CA PHE A 22 -7.27 8.71 -1.45
C PHE A 22 -6.94 10.01 -0.69
N VAL A 23 -5.89 10.02 0.14
CA VAL A 23 -5.48 11.22 0.87
C VAL A 23 -4.99 12.32 -0.08
N ALA A 24 -4.10 11.98 -1.02
CA ALA A 24 -3.51 12.97 -1.91
C ALA A 24 -4.54 13.54 -2.91
N PHE A 25 -5.30 12.67 -3.58
CA PHE A 25 -6.20 13.08 -4.66
C PHE A 25 -7.63 13.31 -4.17
N GLY A 26 -8.14 12.50 -3.26
CA GLY A 26 -9.49 12.66 -2.73
C GLY A 26 -9.58 13.78 -1.71
N VAL A 27 -8.76 13.72 -0.66
CA VAL A 27 -8.84 14.68 0.46
C VAL A 27 -8.14 16.00 0.12
N CYS A 28 -6.86 15.97 -0.29
CA CYS A 28 -6.13 17.21 -0.54
C CYS A 28 -6.57 17.87 -1.85
N ALA A 29 -6.49 17.19 -2.99
CA ALA A 29 -6.83 17.78 -4.27
C ALA A 29 -8.33 17.94 -4.50
N GLY A 30 -9.15 16.95 -4.11
CA GLY A 30 -10.60 16.92 -4.37
C GLY A 30 -11.41 17.75 -3.39
N MET A 31 -11.09 17.68 -2.08
CA MET A 31 -11.82 18.42 -1.04
C MET A 31 -11.13 19.73 -0.64
N GLY A 32 -9.91 20.00 -1.14
CA GLY A 32 -9.18 21.26 -0.90
C GLY A 32 -8.49 21.39 0.45
N TYR A 33 -8.31 20.27 1.18
CA TYR A 33 -7.59 20.26 2.45
C TYR A 33 -6.07 20.29 2.25
N THR A 34 -5.37 20.91 3.17
CA THR A 34 -3.90 20.90 3.19
C THR A 34 -3.37 19.51 3.61
N PRO A 35 -2.13 19.16 3.24
CA PRO A 35 -1.52 17.91 3.71
C PRO A 35 -1.47 17.81 5.24
N GLN A 36 -1.25 18.92 5.96
CA GLN A 36 -1.20 18.95 7.43
C GLN A 36 -2.55 18.61 8.06
N GLU A 37 -3.64 19.14 7.50
CA GLU A 37 -5.01 18.83 7.93
C GLU A 37 -5.34 17.36 7.67
N ALA A 38 -4.96 16.84 6.50
CA ALA A 38 -5.14 15.44 6.15
C ALA A 38 -4.34 14.51 7.08
N LEU A 39 -3.09 14.86 7.42
CA LEU A 39 -2.27 14.12 8.39
C LEU A 39 -2.87 14.17 9.80
N GLY A 40 -3.50 15.28 10.18
CA GLY A 40 -4.29 15.37 11.41
C GLY A 40 -5.43 14.36 11.44
N ALA A 41 -6.18 14.22 10.34
CA ALA A 41 -7.24 13.23 10.22
C ALA A 41 -6.70 11.79 10.26
N VAL A 42 -5.56 11.51 9.61
CA VAL A 42 -4.87 10.21 9.68
C VAL A 42 -4.47 9.87 11.11
N LEU A 43 -3.92 10.84 11.85
CA LEU A 43 -3.53 10.65 13.25
C LEU A 43 -4.73 10.31 14.13
N VAL A 44 -5.84 11.04 13.99
CA VAL A 44 -7.07 10.78 14.75
C VAL A 44 -7.63 9.39 14.38
N ALA A 45 -7.68 9.04 13.09
CA ALA A 45 -8.12 7.71 12.64
C ALA A 45 -7.23 6.61 13.22
N GLY A 46 -5.89 6.79 13.21
CA GLY A 46 -4.93 5.87 13.80
C GLY A 46 -5.09 5.67 15.30
N VAL A 47 -5.35 6.75 16.05
CA VAL A 47 -5.63 6.69 17.50
C VAL A 47 -6.94 5.94 17.75
N LEU A 48 -8.00 6.20 16.97
CA LEU A 48 -9.27 5.46 17.08
C LEU A 48 -9.05 3.97 16.75
N PHE A 49 -8.27 3.66 15.72
CA PHE A 49 -7.92 2.28 15.38
C PHE A 49 -7.13 1.61 16.52
N LEU A 50 -6.21 2.33 17.15
CA LEU A 50 -5.45 1.83 18.30
C LEU A 50 -6.40 1.52 19.48
N ILE A 51 -7.34 2.41 19.79
CA ILE A 51 -8.33 2.20 20.84
C ILE A 51 -9.19 0.95 20.54
N ILE A 52 -9.68 0.82 19.31
CA ILE A 52 -10.44 -0.36 18.87
C ILE A 52 -9.57 -1.62 19.00
N SER A 53 -8.28 -1.54 18.65
CA SER A 53 -7.35 -2.66 18.72
C SER A 53 -7.00 -3.09 20.13
N LEU A 54 -7.12 -2.24 21.12
CA LEU A 54 -6.95 -2.55 22.55
C LEU A 54 -8.21 -3.15 23.20
N THR A 55 -9.38 -2.96 22.58
CA THR A 55 -10.66 -3.41 23.13
C THR A 55 -11.10 -4.76 22.53
N PRO A 56 -12.00 -5.51 23.18
CA PRO A 56 -12.61 -6.72 22.62
C PRO A 56 -13.54 -6.43 21.42
N ILE A 57 -13.92 -5.17 21.18
CA ILE A 57 -14.75 -4.72 20.04
C ILE A 57 -14.15 -5.20 18.72
N ARG A 58 -12.83 -5.18 18.59
CA ARG A 58 -12.10 -5.67 17.43
C ARG A 58 -12.44 -7.12 17.07
N ALA A 59 -12.36 -8.03 18.05
CA ALA A 59 -12.65 -9.44 17.82
C ALA A 59 -14.11 -9.64 17.41
N TRP A 60 -15.02 -8.88 18.02
CA TRP A 60 -16.43 -8.86 17.67
C TRP A 60 -16.63 -8.36 16.22
N LEU A 61 -16.02 -7.23 15.84
CA LEU A 61 -16.10 -6.68 14.47
C LEU A 61 -15.61 -7.70 13.42
N ILE A 62 -14.41 -8.26 13.60
CA ILE A 62 -13.84 -9.24 12.65
C ILE A 62 -14.73 -10.49 12.52
N ASN A 63 -15.25 -10.98 13.64
CA ASN A 63 -16.10 -12.18 13.65
C ASN A 63 -17.50 -11.91 13.13
N SER A 64 -18.00 -10.68 13.25
CA SER A 64 -19.32 -10.27 12.74
C SER A 64 -19.35 -10.08 11.24
N ILE A 65 -18.18 -9.90 10.58
CA ILE A 65 -18.12 -9.73 9.13
C ILE A 65 -18.32 -11.09 8.45
N PRO A 66 -19.36 -11.26 7.61
CA PRO A 66 -19.56 -12.47 6.83
C PRO A 66 -18.36 -12.79 5.93
N LYS A 67 -18.08 -14.06 5.71
CA LYS A 67 -16.96 -14.52 4.88
C LYS A 67 -17.03 -13.94 3.46
N SER A 68 -18.23 -13.86 2.90
CA SER A 68 -18.47 -13.25 1.58
C SER A 68 -18.05 -11.78 1.51
N LEU A 69 -18.33 -11.01 2.58
CA LEU A 69 -17.94 -9.60 2.65
C LEU A 69 -16.41 -9.46 2.77
N LYS A 70 -15.75 -10.30 3.56
CA LYS A 70 -14.27 -10.31 3.65
C LYS A 70 -13.61 -10.58 2.29
N LEU A 71 -14.15 -11.53 1.52
CA LEU A 71 -13.69 -11.82 0.17
C LEU A 71 -14.01 -10.66 -0.80
N GLY A 72 -15.20 -10.04 -0.65
CA GLY A 72 -15.59 -8.87 -1.44
C GLY A 72 -14.69 -7.64 -1.20
N ILE A 73 -14.25 -7.42 0.03
CA ILE A 73 -13.32 -6.34 0.37
C ILE A 73 -11.97 -6.57 -0.36
N GLY A 74 -11.41 -7.77 -0.30
CA GLY A 74 -10.17 -8.09 -1.01
C GLY A 74 -10.28 -7.91 -2.52
N ALA A 75 -11.39 -8.37 -3.11
CA ALA A 75 -11.65 -8.17 -4.54
C ALA A 75 -11.82 -6.67 -4.88
N GLY A 76 -12.50 -5.90 -4.01
CA GLY A 76 -12.68 -4.46 -4.19
C GLY A 76 -11.35 -3.70 -4.15
N ILE A 77 -10.46 -4.04 -3.21
CA ILE A 77 -9.12 -3.45 -3.13
C ILE A 77 -8.32 -3.80 -4.39
N GLY A 78 -8.35 -5.05 -4.85
CA GLY A 78 -7.67 -5.46 -6.06
C GLY A 78 -8.15 -4.69 -7.30
N LEU A 79 -9.47 -4.54 -7.48
CA LEU A 79 -10.05 -3.76 -8.58
C LEU A 79 -9.71 -2.27 -8.48
N PHE A 80 -9.67 -1.72 -7.26
CA PHE A 80 -9.27 -0.33 -7.03
C PHE A 80 -7.79 -0.10 -7.39
N LEU A 81 -6.89 -1.00 -6.99
CA LEU A 81 -5.48 -0.94 -7.40
C LEU A 81 -5.31 -1.13 -8.89
N ALA A 82 -6.10 -2.01 -9.51
CA ALA A 82 -6.07 -2.22 -10.95
C ALA A 82 -6.46 -0.95 -11.73
N ILE A 83 -7.50 -0.23 -11.30
CA ILE A 83 -7.89 1.02 -11.99
C ILE A 83 -6.83 2.10 -11.80
N ILE A 84 -6.23 2.21 -10.61
CA ILE A 84 -5.11 3.13 -10.37
C ILE A 84 -3.92 2.74 -11.25
N GLY A 85 -3.58 1.46 -11.34
CA GLY A 85 -2.52 0.96 -12.21
C GLY A 85 -2.74 1.35 -13.67
N LEU A 86 -3.96 1.14 -14.20
CA LEU A 86 -4.33 1.52 -15.55
C LEU A 86 -4.27 3.05 -15.79
N GLN A 87 -4.60 3.86 -14.78
CA GLN A 87 -4.47 5.32 -14.85
C GLN A 87 -3.00 5.76 -14.83
N ILE A 88 -2.18 5.16 -13.97
CA ILE A 88 -0.74 5.43 -13.93
C ILE A 88 -0.06 5.01 -15.24
N MET A 89 -0.50 3.90 -15.82
CA MET A 89 -0.06 3.45 -17.15
C MET A 89 -0.54 4.35 -18.29
N GLU A 90 -1.47 5.28 -18.03
CA GLU A 90 -2.14 6.11 -19.03
C GLU A 90 -2.92 5.29 -20.08
N VAL A 91 -3.25 4.03 -19.78
CA VAL A 91 -4.18 3.20 -20.56
C VAL A 91 -5.60 3.69 -20.37
N VAL A 92 -5.93 4.08 -19.17
CA VAL A 92 -7.19 4.76 -18.81
C VAL A 92 -6.86 6.19 -18.40
N VAL A 93 -7.54 7.15 -19.00
CA VAL A 93 -7.37 8.58 -18.70
C VAL A 93 -8.69 9.22 -18.32
N ASP A 94 -8.63 10.38 -17.70
CA ASP A 94 -9.79 11.13 -17.25
C ASP A 94 -10.64 11.62 -18.42
N ASN A 95 -11.96 11.63 -18.23
CA ASN A 95 -12.94 12.20 -19.16
C ASN A 95 -14.05 12.89 -18.35
N PRO A 96 -14.30 14.16 -18.57
CA PRO A 96 -15.28 14.93 -17.79
C PRO A 96 -16.73 14.45 -17.96
N VAL A 97 -17.04 13.69 -19.01
CA VAL A 97 -18.41 13.18 -19.27
C VAL A 97 -18.61 11.75 -18.79
N THR A 98 -17.65 10.87 -19.10
CA THR A 98 -17.74 9.42 -18.79
C THR A 98 -16.88 9.01 -17.61
N LEU A 99 -16.22 9.99 -16.95
CA LEU A 99 -15.24 9.84 -15.87
C LEU A 99 -13.94 9.19 -16.33
N VAL A 100 -13.99 8.22 -17.21
CA VAL A 100 -12.82 7.52 -17.77
C VAL A 100 -12.99 7.30 -19.26
N GLN A 101 -11.87 7.29 -19.98
CA GLN A 101 -11.77 6.93 -21.39
C GLN A 101 -10.46 6.20 -21.68
N LEU A 102 -10.38 5.59 -22.85
CA LEU A 102 -9.16 4.96 -23.32
C LEU A 102 -8.11 6.04 -23.64
N GLY A 103 -6.90 5.85 -23.13
CA GLY A 103 -5.75 6.73 -23.40
C GLY A 103 -5.14 6.49 -24.78
N ASN A 104 -4.04 7.15 -25.05
CA ASN A 104 -3.33 6.99 -26.32
C ASN A 104 -2.46 5.72 -26.31
N LEU A 105 -3.02 4.61 -26.79
CA LEU A 105 -2.28 3.33 -26.89
C LEU A 105 -1.15 3.37 -27.94
N GLY A 106 -1.06 4.42 -28.76
CA GLY A 106 0.08 4.62 -29.67
C GLY A 106 1.31 5.23 -29.01
N ASP A 107 1.22 5.68 -27.76
CA ASP A 107 2.36 6.22 -27.02
C ASP A 107 3.36 5.09 -26.67
N PRO A 108 4.66 5.26 -27.02
CA PRO A 108 5.67 4.24 -26.76
C PRO A 108 5.81 3.87 -25.26
N LEU A 109 5.62 4.82 -24.33
CA LEU A 109 5.68 4.53 -22.89
C LEU A 109 4.47 3.72 -22.42
N VAL A 110 3.27 4.00 -22.94
CA VAL A 110 2.05 3.21 -22.67
C VAL A 110 2.23 1.77 -23.18
N LEU A 111 2.77 1.62 -24.40
CA LEU A 111 3.07 0.30 -24.97
C LEU A 111 4.10 -0.46 -24.12
N LEU A 112 5.16 0.22 -23.64
CA LEU A 112 6.14 -0.39 -22.75
C LEU A 112 5.51 -0.81 -21.42
N GLY A 113 4.60 -0.01 -20.86
CA GLY A 113 3.83 -0.37 -19.67
C GLY A 113 3.01 -1.64 -19.89
N CYS A 114 2.25 -1.72 -21.00
CA CYS A 114 1.50 -2.92 -21.38
C CYS A 114 2.40 -4.14 -21.57
N ALA A 115 3.55 -3.96 -22.24
CA ALA A 115 4.53 -5.03 -22.44
C ALA A 115 5.13 -5.48 -21.10
N THR A 116 5.38 -4.56 -20.16
CA THR A 116 5.84 -4.87 -18.81
C THR A 116 4.83 -5.75 -18.07
N PHE A 117 3.55 -5.41 -18.12
CA PHE A 117 2.49 -6.20 -17.50
C PHE A 117 2.43 -7.63 -18.05
N ILE A 118 2.47 -7.76 -19.37
CA ILE A 118 2.50 -9.08 -20.03
C ILE A 118 3.74 -9.87 -19.62
N ALA A 119 4.91 -9.21 -19.59
CA ALA A 119 6.16 -9.85 -19.20
C ALA A 119 6.12 -10.33 -17.73
N ILE A 120 5.56 -9.54 -16.81
CA ILE A 120 5.41 -9.95 -15.41
C ILE A 120 4.54 -11.21 -15.31
N ILE A 121 3.40 -11.27 -16.05
CA ILE A 121 2.53 -12.46 -16.08
C ILE A 121 3.29 -13.68 -16.64
N VAL A 122 4.05 -13.52 -17.71
CA VAL A 122 4.83 -14.61 -18.32
C VAL A 122 5.89 -15.11 -17.35
N LEU A 123 6.64 -14.21 -16.71
CA LEU A 123 7.66 -14.56 -15.71
C LEU A 123 7.04 -15.26 -14.49
N ASP A 124 5.84 -14.84 -14.07
CA ASP A 124 5.11 -15.52 -12.99
C ASP A 124 4.73 -16.95 -13.37
N LYS A 125 4.19 -17.14 -14.56
CA LYS A 125 3.87 -18.48 -15.10
C LYS A 125 5.10 -19.39 -15.23
N MET A 126 6.26 -18.80 -15.48
CA MET A 126 7.54 -19.51 -15.50
C MET A 126 8.11 -19.76 -14.09
N ASN A 127 7.40 -19.36 -13.04
CA ASN A 127 7.84 -19.43 -11.63
C ASN A 127 9.18 -18.71 -11.35
N VAL A 128 9.46 -17.64 -12.08
CA VAL A 128 10.66 -16.82 -11.87
C VAL A 128 10.48 -15.99 -10.61
N LYS A 129 11.35 -16.19 -9.62
CA LYS A 129 11.33 -15.39 -8.38
C LYS A 129 11.73 -13.95 -8.68
N GLY A 130 10.94 -12.99 -8.18
CA GLY A 130 11.19 -11.56 -8.42
C GLY A 130 10.70 -11.06 -9.79
N ASN A 131 9.74 -11.77 -10.41
CA ASN A 131 9.11 -11.45 -11.69
C ASN A 131 8.75 -9.96 -11.84
N ILE A 132 8.15 -9.36 -10.82
CA ILE A 132 7.75 -7.93 -10.82
C ILE A 132 8.99 -7.03 -10.95
N ILE A 133 10.00 -7.22 -10.09
CA ILE A 133 11.21 -6.40 -10.10
C ILE A 133 11.97 -6.56 -11.41
N ILE A 134 12.08 -7.80 -11.91
CA ILE A 134 12.74 -8.10 -13.19
C ILE A 134 11.99 -7.40 -14.32
N GLY A 135 10.66 -7.49 -14.37
CA GLY A 135 9.85 -6.81 -15.37
C GLY A 135 10.07 -5.29 -15.34
N ILE A 136 9.93 -4.66 -14.20
CA ILE A 136 10.14 -3.21 -14.04
C ILE A 136 11.54 -2.80 -14.51
N LEU A 137 12.59 -3.48 -14.04
CA LEU A 137 13.98 -3.11 -14.35
C LEU A 137 14.29 -3.29 -15.83
N VAL A 138 13.91 -4.40 -16.43
CA VAL A 138 14.17 -4.67 -17.86
C VAL A 138 13.54 -3.61 -18.75
N PHE A 139 12.27 -3.32 -18.56
CA PHE A 139 11.56 -2.35 -19.40
C PHE A 139 11.95 -0.90 -19.08
N SER A 140 12.36 -0.59 -17.84
CA SER A 140 12.94 0.71 -17.52
C SER A 140 14.30 0.91 -18.20
N ILE A 141 15.15 -0.11 -18.26
CA ILE A 141 16.42 -0.05 -19.00
C ILE A 141 16.14 0.18 -20.50
N ILE A 142 15.14 -0.47 -21.08
CA ILE A 142 14.74 -0.25 -22.47
C ILE A 142 14.28 1.21 -22.66
N ALA A 143 13.45 1.74 -21.76
CA ALA A 143 12.98 3.12 -21.82
C ALA A 143 14.12 4.13 -21.73
N TRP A 144 15.12 3.90 -20.88
CA TRP A 144 16.32 4.76 -20.79
C TRP A 144 17.21 4.64 -22.03
N ALA A 145 17.44 3.43 -22.54
CA ALA A 145 18.27 3.19 -23.71
C ALA A 145 17.66 3.80 -24.99
N THR A 146 16.34 3.82 -25.09
CA THR A 146 15.61 4.43 -26.23
C THR A 146 15.40 5.93 -26.07
N GLY A 147 15.80 6.53 -24.93
CA GLY A 147 15.61 7.97 -24.64
C GLY A 147 14.17 8.36 -24.33
N LEU A 148 13.25 7.41 -24.13
CA LEU A 148 11.85 7.65 -23.75
C LEU A 148 11.71 8.14 -22.32
N ALA A 149 12.67 7.81 -21.44
CA ALA A 149 12.69 8.26 -20.05
C ALA A 149 14.09 8.76 -19.68
N LYS A 150 14.14 9.69 -18.72
CA LYS A 150 15.42 10.22 -18.21
C LYS A 150 15.89 9.40 -17.01
N PHE A 151 17.17 9.09 -16.99
CA PHE A 151 17.83 8.46 -15.85
C PHE A 151 18.43 9.53 -14.94
N ASN A 152 17.97 9.65 -13.70
CA ASN A 152 18.35 10.72 -12.77
C ASN A 152 19.47 10.28 -11.80
N GLY A 153 20.05 9.11 -12.00
CA GLY A 153 21.09 8.55 -11.14
C GLY A 153 20.61 7.39 -10.28
N ILE A 154 21.55 6.75 -9.57
CA ILE A 154 21.27 5.55 -8.77
C ILE A 154 20.97 5.92 -7.32
N ALA A 155 21.76 6.81 -6.74
CA ALA A 155 21.69 7.12 -5.31
C ALA A 155 21.86 8.61 -5.03
N SER A 156 21.24 9.07 -3.96
CA SER A 156 21.38 10.44 -3.42
C SER A 156 21.37 10.44 -1.90
N ALA A 157 21.63 11.60 -1.32
CA ALA A 157 21.33 11.82 0.09
C ALA A 157 19.81 11.65 0.35
N PRO A 158 19.42 11.19 1.55
CA PRO A 158 18.01 11.08 1.92
C PRO A 158 17.29 12.41 1.73
N PRO A 159 16.04 12.41 1.20
CA PRO A 159 15.26 13.62 1.10
C PRO A 159 14.94 14.17 2.50
N PRO A 160 14.73 15.50 2.64
CA PRO A 160 14.35 16.09 3.91
C PRO A 160 12.98 15.55 4.37
N MET A 161 12.83 15.32 5.67
CA MET A 161 11.54 14.94 6.28
C MET A 161 10.67 16.18 6.46
N THR A 162 9.99 16.61 5.41
CA THR A 162 9.24 17.87 5.37
C THR A 162 8.02 17.87 6.29
N TYR A 163 7.38 16.72 6.48
CA TYR A 163 6.13 16.60 7.24
C TYR A 163 6.28 15.92 8.61
N LEU A 164 7.51 15.89 9.15
CA LEU A 164 7.75 15.30 10.47
C LEU A 164 7.07 16.15 11.56
N PHE A 165 6.09 15.57 12.27
CA PHE A 165 5.22 16.23 13.26
C PHE A 165 4.41 17.42 12.73
N GLU A 166 4.29 17.55 11.42
CA GLU A 166 3.50 18.59 10.74
C GLU A 166 2.05 18.14 10.52
N PHE A 167 1.26 18.07 11.58
CA PHE A 167 -0.16 17.72 11.51
C PHE A 167 -1.03 18.76 12.23
N ASP A 168 -2.18 19.10 11.63
CA ASP A 168 -3.16 20.03 12.22
C ASP A 168 -4.35 19.25 12.80
N LEU A 169 -4.40 19.15 14.13
CA LEU A 169 -5.49 18.52 14.84
C LEU A 169 -6.73 19.41 14.93
N SER A 170 -6.59 20.73 14.84
CA SER A 170 -7.72 21.66 14.97
C SER A 170 -8.66 21.51 13.77
N ALA A 171 -8.09 21.41 12.58
CA ALA A 171 -8.85 21.16 11.34
C ALA A 171 -9.45 19.74 11.31
N ALA A 172 -8.75 18.75 11.85
CA ALA A 172 -9.25 17.37 11.93
C ALA A 172 -10.53 17.25 12.79
N MET A 173 -10.76 18.16 13.72
CA MET A 173 -11.98 18.17 14.58
C MET A 173 -13.18 18.84 13.93
N THR A 174 -13.08 19.29 12.67
CA THR A 174 -14.20 19.89 11.92
C THR A 174 -15.18 18.83 11.43
N ALA A 175 -16.45 19.23 11.26
CA ALA A 175 -17.50 18.31 10.78
C ALA A 175 -17.19 17.72 9.40
N GLY A 176 -16.55 18.48 8.50
CA GLY A 176 -16.14 18.01 7.18
C GLY A 176 -15.09 16.89 7.26
N MET A 177 -14.13 17.02 8.18
CA MET A 177 -13.09 16.00 8.39
C MET A 177 -13.58 14.73 9.07
N SER A 178 -14.68 14.77 9.81
CA SER A 178 -15.23 13.57 10.47
C SER A 178 -15.48 12.43 9.49
N THR A 179 -16.04 12.73 8.32
CA THR A 179 -16.27 11.75 7.24
C THR A 179 -14.94 11.16 6.74
N VAL A 180 -13.91 11.98 6.57
CA VAL A 180 -12.57 11.54 6.16
C VAL A 180 -11.97 10.62 7.22
N ILE A 181 -12.04 10.99 8.51
CA ILE A 181 -11.53 10.19 9.63
C ILE A 181 -12.21 8.81 9.68
N PHE A 182 -13.54 8.77 9.59
CA PHE A 182 -14.26 7.49 9.58
C PHE A 182 -13.93 6.65 8.35
N THR A 183 -13.82 7.28 7.18
CA THR A 183 -13.42 6.59 5.94
C THR A 183 -12.03 5.98 6.09
N LEU A 184 -11.05 6.75 6.54
CA LEU A 184 -9.69 6.26 6.79
C LEU A 184 -9.66 5.13 7.81
N LEU A 185 -10.37 5.29 8.93
CA LEU A 185 -10.46 4.26 9.97
C LEU A 185 -11.02 2.94 9.43
N PHE A 186 -12.11 3.00 8.67
CA PHE A 186 -12.72 1.78 8.14
C PHE A 186 -11.89 1.15 7.04
N ILE A 187 -11.33 1.94 6.11
CA ILE A 187 -10.45 1.40 5.07
C ILE A 187 -9.26 0.71 5.72
N ASP A 188 -8.55 1.37 6.65
CA ASP A 188 -7.37 0.82 7.31
C ASP A 188 -7.70 -0.44 8.12
N PHE A 189 -8.79 -0.41 8.88
CA PHE A 189 -9.25 -1.56 9.65
C PHE A 189 -9.58 -2.78 8.77
N PHE A 190 -10.31 -2.58 7.67
CA PHE A 190 -10.72 -3.68 6.80
C PHE A 190 -9.57 -4.17 5.93
N ASP A 191 -8.70 -3.30 5.46
CA ASP A 191 -7.49 -3.64 4.70
C ASP A 191 -6.57 -4.51 5.56
N THR A 192 -6.27 -4.07 6.78
CA THR A 192 -5.48 -4.85 7.74
C THR A 192 -6.15 -6.19 8.08
N ALA A 193 -7.44 -6.23 8.36
CA ALA A 193 -8.15 -7.48 8.67
C ALA A 193 -8.14 -8.46 7.49
N GLY A 194 -8.33 -7.96 6.27
CA GLY A 194 -8.28 -8.73 5.02
C GLY A 194 -6.90 -9.31 4.75
N THR A 195 -5.89 -8.44 4.80
CA THR A 195 -4.48 -8.81 4.57
C THR A 195 -3.97 -9.80 5.61
N LEU A 196 -4.21 -9.56 6.90
CA LEU A 196 -3.81 -10.47 7.96
C LEU A 196 -4.46 -11.84 7.80
N THR A 197 -5.74 -11.89 7.43
CA THR A 197 -6.44 -13.17 7.18
C THR A 197 -5.85 -13.88 5.96
N SER A 198 -5.58 -13.17 4.87
CA SER A 198 -4.98 -13.72 3.66
C SER A 198 -3.58 -14.29 3.93
N VAL A 199 -2.70 -13.50 4.55
CA VAL A 199 -1.34 -13.94 4.89
C VAL A 199 -1.35 -15.06 5.92
N ALA A 200 -2.29 -15.05 6.88
CA ALA A 200 -2.44 -16.16 7.84
C ALA A 200 -2.73 -17.51 7.17
N ASN A 201 -3.57 -17.51 6.12
CA ASN A 201 -3.84 -18.71 5.34
C ASN A 201 -2.57 -19.26 4.68
N VAL A 202 -1.79 -18.36 4.04
CA VAL A 202 -0.52 -18.74 3.39
C VAL A 202 0.53 -19.20 4.41
N ALA A 203 0.55 -18.55 5.59
CA ALA A 203 1.50 -18.86 6.67
C ALA A 203 1.10 -20.09 7.51
N GLY A 204 -0.06 -20.71 7.25
CA GLY A 204 -0.56 -21.84 8.05
C GLY A 204 -0.94 -21.45 9.48
N LYS A 205 -1.32 -20.18 9.71
CA LYS A 205 -1.69 -19.65 11.05
C LYS A 205 -3.18 -19.69 11.34
N VAL A 206 -3.96 -20.28 10.47
CA VAL A 206 -5.40 -20.47 10.68
C VAL A 206 -5.63 -21.82 11.39
N GLY A 207 -6.17 -21.76 12.60
CA GLY A 207 -6.52 -22.94 13.37
C GLY A 207 -7.66 -23.74 12.76
N LYS A 208 -7.87 -24.98 13.24
CA LYS A 208 -8.99 -25.83 12.81
C LYS A 208 -10.36 -25.21 13.12
N ASP A 209 -10.42 -24.33 14.09
CA ASP A 209 -11.59 -23.54 14.48
C ASP A 209 -11.81 -22.29 13.61
N GLY A 210 -11.00 -22.11 12.56
CA GLY A 210 -11.05 -20.95 11.68
C GLY A 210 -10.48 -19.65 12.27
N LYS A 211 -9.94 -19.71 13.50
CA LYS A 211 -9.35 -18.55 14.16
C LYS A 211 -7.90 -18.35 13.74
N VAL A 212 -7.53 -17.10 13.56
CA VAL A 212 -6.16 -16.71 13.21
C VAL A 212 -5.33 -16.55 14.49
N GLN A 213 -4.21 -17.24 14.57
CA GLN A 213 -3.31 -17.21 15.72
C GLN A 213 -2.65 -15.84 15.86
N ASP A 214 -2.57 -15.31 17.09
CA ASP A 214 -1.90 -14.05 17.44
C ASP A 214 -2.35 -12.82 16.61
N ILE A 215 -3.53 -12.83 15.99
CA ILE A 215 -4.04 -11.73 15.17
C ILE A 215 -4.07 -10.42 15.96
N ASN A 216 -4.30 -10.50 17.26
CA ASN A 216 -4.34 -9.38 18.18
C ASN A 216 -3.02 -8.60 18.20
N LYS A 217 -1.89 -9.31 18.18
CA LYS A 217 -0.57 -8.68 18.19
C LYS A 217 -0.27 -8.02 16.86
N ALA A 218 -0.67 -8.65 15.75
CA ALA A 218 -0.48 -8.08 14.43
C ALA A 218 -1.29 -6.80 14.24
N MET A 219 -2.59 -6.80 14.59
CA MET A 219 -3.44 -5.62 14.48
C MET A 219 -3.00 -4.48 15.41
N LEU A 220 -2.54 -4.78 16.62
CA LEU A 220 -2.00 -3.77 17.51
C LEU A 220 -0.69 -3.20 16.96
N SER A 221 0.17 -4.03 16.38
CA SER A 221 1.39 -3.56 15.70
C SER A 221 1.07 -2.63 14.55
N ASP A 222 0.03 -2.92 13.80
CA ASP A 222 -0.44 -2.15 12.66
C ASP A 222 -0.99 -0.79 13.11
N SER A 223 -1.91 -0.76 14.07
CA SER A 223 -2.49 0.47 14.58
C SER A 223 -1.46 1.40 15.25
N VAL A 224 -0.50 0.85 16.01
CA VAL A 224 0.62 1.64 16.55
C VAL A 224 1.49 2.19 15.41
N SER A 225 1.67 1.43 14.33
CA SER A 225 2.44 1.88 13.17
C SER A 225 1.72 2.99 12.40
N THR A 226 0.39 2.96 12.31
CA THR A 226 -0.41 4.05 11.73
C THR A 226 -0.23 5.35 12.50
N VAL A 227 -0.33 5.30 13.85
CA VAL A 227 -0.07 6.48 14.70
C VAL A 227 1.34 7.00 14.50
N ALA A 228 2.35 6.13 14.56
CA ALA A 228 3.75 6.52 14.37
C ALA A 228 3.99 7.07 12.95
N GLY A 229 3.38 6.46 11.93
CA GLY A 229 3.47 6.91 10.54
C GLY A 229 2.88 8.31 10.35
N ALA A 230 1.71 8.58 10.90
CA ALA A 230 1.08 9.91 10.86
C ALA A 230 1.97 10.98 11.51
N MET A 231 2.61 10.66 12.64
CA MET A 231 3.58 11.55 13.29
C MET A 231 4.85 11.77 12.44
N MET A 232 5.21 10.80 11.62
CA MET A 232 6.34 10.89 10.68
C MET A 232 5.98 11.53 9.34
N GLY A 233 4.73 11.98 9.15
CA GLY A 233 4.28 12.68 7.95
C GLY A 233 3.83 11.75 6.82
N THR A 234 3.43 10.51 7.12
CA THR A 234 2.85 9.60 6.14
C THR A 234 1.40 9.27 6.45
N THR A 235 0.67 8.73 5.48
CA THR A 235 -0.72 8.29 5.65
C THR A 235 -0.81 7.03 6.51
N THR A 236 -1.99 6.41 6.60
CA THR A 236 -2.17 5.19 7.40
C THR A 236 -1.20 4.10 6.96
N VAL A 237 -0.53 3.51 7.93
CA VAL A 237 0.39 2.38 7.72
C VAL A 237 -0.41 1.09 7.85
N THR A 238 -0.40 0.26 6.83
CA THR A 238 -1.16 -0.98 6.78
C THR A 238 -0.26 -2.20 6.55
N SER A 239 -0.81 -3.36 6.82
CA SER A 239 -0.16 -4.65 6.55
C SER A 239 -0.22 -4.97 5.06
N TYR A 240 0.92 -5.34 4.46
CA TYR A 240 1.03 -5.60 3.03
C TYR A 240 0.76 -7.07 2.68
N VAL A 241 -0.20 -7.31 1.77
CA VAL A 241 -0.56 -8.65 1.28
C VAL A 241 0.59 -9.30 0.50
N GLU A 242 1.44 -8.51 -0.13
CA GLU A 242 2.66 -8.91 -0.84
C GLU A 242 3.65 -9.66 0.07
N SER A 243 3.53 -9.46 1.38
CA SER A 243 4.26 -10.26 2.39
C SER A 243 4.00 -11.75 2.24
N GLY A 244 2.86 -12.15 1.66
CA GLY A 244 2.53 -13.53 1.32
C GLY A 244 3.56 -14.18 0.38
N ALA A 245 4.17 -13.41 -0.52
CA ALA A 245 5.27 -13.90 -1.37
C ALA A 245 6.51 -14.25 -0.53
N GLY A 246 6.86 -13.39 0.44
CA GLY A 246 7.94 -13.66 1.40
C GLY A 246 7.65 -14.89 2.28
N VAL A 247 6.39 -15.10 2.68
CA VAL A 247 5.97 -16.30 3.41
C VAL A 247 6.13 -17.56 2.55
N LYS A 248 5.68 -17.53 1.29
CA LYS A 248 5.89 -18.63 0.32
C LYS A 248 7.38 -18.94 0.10
N ALA A 249 8.24 -17.92 0.14
CA ALA A 249 9.70 -18.07 0.05
C ALA A 249 10.36 -18.61 1.32
N GLY A 250 9.60 -18.80 2.42
CA GLY A 250 10.08 -19.39 3.67
C GLY A 250 10.12 -18.45 4.88
N GLY A 251 9.63 -17.21 4.75
CA GLY A 251 9.49 -16.26 5.85
C GLY A 251 8.43 -16.72 6.85
N LYS A 252 8.79 -16.87 8.14
CA LYS A 252 7.88 -17.43 9.17
C LYS A 252 7.74 -16.57 10.41
N THR A 253 8.59 -15.57 10.58
CA THR A 253 8.69 -14.81 11.83
C THR A 253 8.81 -13.31 11.58
N GLY A 254 8.74 -12.51 12.65
CA GLY A 254 8.97 -11.08 12.62
C GLY A 254 10.35 -10.65 12.09
N MET A 255 11.33 -11.57 11.99
CA MET A 255 12.61 -11.28 11.30
C MET A 255 12.39 -10.91 9.84
N THR A 256 11.43 -11.52 9.17
CA THR A 256 11.02 -11.11 7.80
C THR A 256 10.59 -9.66 7.77
N SER A 257 9.78 -9.23 8.75
CA SER A 257 9.34 -7.82 8.87
C SER A 257 10.52 -6.87 9.15
N LEU A 258 11.51 -7.30 9.94
CA LEU A 258 12.70 -6.52 10.21
C LEU A 258 13.52 -6.32 8.94
N VAL A 259 13.75 -7.38 8.18
CA VAL A 259 14.49 -7.32 6.91
C VAL A 259 13.77 -6.41 5.91
N ILE A 260 12.45 -6.53 5.79
CA ILE A 260 11.64 -5.63 4.94
C ILE A 260 11.84 -4.16 5.36
N GLY A 261 11.76 -3.87 6.67
CA GLY A 261 11.98 -2.52 7.18
C GLY A 261 13.37 -1.98 6.90
N LEU A 262 14.41 -2.80 7.04
CA LEU A 262 15.78 -2.42 6.70
C LEU A 262 15.97 -2.17 5.20
N LEU A 263 15.32 -2.96 4.36
CA LEU A 263 15.32 -2.74 2.91
C LEU A 263 14.60 -1.44 2.54
N PHE A 264 13.47 -1.12 3.15
CA PHE A 264 12.81 0.18 2.96
C PHE A 264 13.71 1.35 3.37
N LEU A 265 14.43 1.24 4.50
CA LEU A 265 15.40 2.25 4.90
C LEU A 265 16.55 2.38 3.90
N ALA A 266 17.03 1.27 3.35
CA ALA A 266 18.03 1.30 2.30
C ALA A 266 17.50 1.96 1.02
N CYS A 267 16.23 1.73 0.65
CA CYS A 267 15.60 2.32 -0.53
C CYS A 267 15.55 3.86 -0.48
N ILE A 268 15.61 4.49 0.70
CA ILE A 268 15.66 5.96 0.82
C ILE A 268 16.86 6.56 0.06
N PHE A 269 17.99 5.86 0.08
CA PHE A 269 19.19 6.29 -0.64
C PHE A 269 19.08 6.08 -2.16
N PHE A 270 18.17 5.23 -2.60
CA PHE A 270 17.91 4.92 -4.00
C PHE A 270 16.72 5.71 -4.58
N ALA A 271 16.34 6.81 -3.93
CA ALA A 271 15.26 7.67 -4.40
C ALA A 271 15.43 8.14 -5.86
N PRO A 272 16.64 8.55 -6.37
CA PRO A 272 16.80 8.92 -7.76
C PRO A 272 16.54 7.77 -8.73
N LEU A 273 16.92 6.55 -8.37
CA LEU A 273 16.60 5.37 -9.17
C LEU A 273 15.10 5.15 -9.24
N ALA A 274 14.41 5.18 -8.10
CA ALA A 274 12.95 5.03 -8.05
C ALA A 274 12.22 6.10 -8.88
N THR A 275 12.64 7.38 -8.77
CA THR A 275 12.05 8.47 -9.56
C THR A 275 12.46 8.47 -11.03
N SER A 276 13.44 7.67 -11.42
CA SER A 276 13.83 7.46 -12.82
C SER A 276 12.96 6.42 -13.53
N LEU A 277 12.24 5.59 -12.76
CA LEU A 277 11.35 4.59 -13.34
C LEU A 277 10.18 5.28 -14.04
N PRO A 278 9.88 4.95 -15.31
CA PRO A 278 8.70 5.48 -15.97
C PRO A 278 7.43 5.05 -15.24
N LYS A 279 6.54 6.01 -14.94
CA LYS A 279 5.30 5.73 -14.22
C LYS A 279 4.42 4.67 -14.89
N GLN A 280 4.45 4.59 -16.23
CA GLN A 280 3.70 3.60 -16.99
C GLN A 280 4.19 2.18 -16.72
N ILE A 281 5.48 2.01 -16.46
CA ILE A 281 6.09 0.71 -16.11
C ILE A 281 5.74 0.34 -14.65
N ASP A 282 5.78 1.31 -13.73
CA ASP A 282 5.38 1.10 -12.34
C ASP A 282 3.89 0.74 -12.20
N GLY A 283 3.03 1.40 -13.00
CA GLY A 283 1.60 1.09 -13.03
C GLY A 283 1.29 -0.36 -13.41
N ALA A 284 2.14 -0.97 -14.24
CA ALA A 284 2.01 -2.38 -14.62
C ALA A 284 2.16 -3.33 -13.43
N ALA A 285 2.99 -2.98 -12.44
CA ALA A 285 3.15 -3.78 -11.22
C ALA A 285 1.93 -3.70 -10.29
N LEU A 286 1.22 -2.57 -10.28
CA LEU A 286 -0.02 -2.41 -9.52
C LEU A 286 -1.19 -3.17 -10.12
N LEU A 287 -1.16 -3.39 -11.43
CA LEU A 287 -2.20 -4.11 -12.16
C LEU A 287 -2.06 -5.64 -11.96
N PHE A 288 -0.85 -6.14 -11.68
CA PHE A 288 -0.54 -7.55 -11.42
C PHE A 288 -0.89 -7.96 -9.98
#